data_e46c05b18d436757572e217868fb46b0
#
_entry.id   e46c05b18d436757572e217868fb46b0
#
_cell.length_a   1.000
_cell.length_b   1.000
_cell.length_c   1.000
_cell.angle_alpha   90.00
_cell.angle_beta   90.00
_cell.angle_gamma   90.00
#
_symmetry.space_group_name_H-M   'P 1'
#
loop_
_entity.id
_entity.type
_entity.pdbx_description
1 polymer ?
#
loop_
_entity_poly.entity_id
_entity_poly.type
_entity_poly.pdbx_seq_one_letter_code
_entity_poly.pdbx_strand_id
1 'polypeptide(L)'
;MLLDYSCRQRDVSRTAGHQEVTVTARSIGDQELALLRYVAEQGPVSVARAVEGFGAERGLARSTVLTMMDRLRAKGHLERRRVGGVFQYSSPRSSGELLRGAVHSFVEKTLDGSLSPFVSYLVESAEVSDQELAELERLIAKLHSQRQEP
;
A
#
# COMPACT_ATOMS: atom_id res chain seq x y z
N MET A 1 -1.53 45.84 39.08
CA MET A 1 -2.37 45.73 37.89
C MET A 1 -2.49 44.29 37.52
N LEU A 2 -3.63 43.75 37.86
CA LEU A 2 -4.03 42.36 37.66
C LEU A 2 -4.63 42.19 36.29
N LEU A 3 -4.21 41.19 35.51
CA LEU A 3 -4.97 40.67 34.39
C LEU A 3 -5.13 39.16 34.58
N ASP A 4 -6.33 38.89 35.00
CA ASP A 4 -6.98 37.61 35.14
C ASP A 4 -7.07 36.88 33.81
N TYR A 5 -6.47 35.70 33.68
CA TYR A 5 -6.73 34.78 32.58
C TYR A 5 -7.54 33.61 33.10
N SER A 6 -8.82 33.84 33.12
CA SER A 6 -9.83 32.80 33.38
C SER A 6 -9.77 31.73 32.27
N CYS A 7 -9.28 30.57 32.69
CA CYS A 7 -9.30 29.34 31.90
C CYS A 7 -10.73 28.85 31.77
N ARG A 8 -11.33 29.03 30.58
CA ARG A 8 -12.62 28.44 30.28
C ARG A 8 -12.42 27.08 29.59
N GLN A 9 -12.48 26.07 30.43
CA GLN A 9 -12.69 24.68 30.06
C GLN A 9 -13.90 24.60 29.11
N ARG A 10 -13.68 24.14 27.89
CA ARG A 10 -14.77 23.65 27.04
C ARG A 10 -14.58 22.16 26.80
N ASP A 11 -15.46 21.46 27.45
CA ASP A 11 -15.88 20.10 27.21
C ASP A 11 -16.04 19.87 25.70
N VAL A 12 -15.27 18.96 25.13
CA VAL A 12 -15.46 18.50 23.77
C VAL A 12 -15.86 17.04 23.79
N SER A 13 -17.13 16.87 23.64
CA SER A 13 -17.83 15.60 23.46
C SER A 13 -17.12 14.71 22.44
N ARG A 14 -16.90 13.51 22.87
CA ARG A 14 -16.44 12.33 22.17
C ARG A 14 -17.31 12.06 20.95
N THR A 15 -16.84 12.37 19.78
CA THR A 15 -17.40 11.82 18.53
C THR A 15 -16.34 10.86 17.97
N ALA A 16 -16.73 9.60 17.86
CA ALA A 16 -15.93 8.57 17.24
C ALA A 16 -15.76 8.92 15.75
N GLY A 17 -14.71 9.66 15.45
CA GLY A 17 -14.27 9.93 14.09
C GLY A 17 -13.31 8.84 13.67
N HIS A 18 -13.61 8.21 12.56
CA HIS A 18 -12.66 7.42 11.78
C HIS A 18 -11.36 8.22 11.69
N GLN A 19 -10.32 7.76 12.36
CA GLN A 19 -8.98 8.24 12.09
C GLN A 19 -8.63 7.79 10.68
N GLU A 20 -8.82 8.68 9.71
CA GLU A 20 -8.04 8.66 8.48
C GLU A 20 -6.58 8.68 8.89
N VAL A 21 -5.98 7.51 8.91
CA VAL A 21 -4.54 7.37 8.96
C VAL A 21 -4.03 7.90 7.64
N THR A 22 -3.80 9.20 7.59
CA THR A 22 -3.02 9.84 6.54
C THR A 22 -1.60 9.30 6.69
N VAL A 23 -1.39 8.09 6.19
CA VAL A 23 -0.06 7.56 5.95
C VAL A 23 0.49 8.43 4.83
N THR A 24 1.23 9.47 5.18
CA THR A 24 2.15 10.11 4.27
C THR A 24 3.06 9.00 3.77
N ALA A 25 2.69 8.39 2.66
CA ALA A 25 3.45 7.35 2.02
C ALA A 25 4.76 7.99 1.56
N ARG A 26 5.80 7.89 2.38
CA ARG A 26 7.17 8.02 1.89
C ARG A 26 7.26 7.04 0.74
N SER A 27 7.55 7.54 -0.46
CA SER A 27 7.48 6.75 -1.67
C SER A 27 8.27 5.45 -1.49
N ILE A 28 7.56 4.34 -1.65
CA ILE A 28 8.18 3.02 -1.68
C ILE A 28 8.75 2.87 -3.08
N GLY A 29 10.03 2.51 -3.19
CA GLY A 29 10.64 2.19 -4.48
C GLY A 29 10.07 0.88 -5.05
N ASP A 30 10.19 0.68 -6.36
CA ASP A 30 9.62 -0.49 -7.05
C ASP A 30 10.11 -1.82 -6.47
N GLN A 31 11.38 -1.92 -6.12
CA GLN A 31 11.93 -3.12 -5.49
C GLN A 31 11.44 -3.33 -4.06
N GLU A 32 11.28 -2.25 -3.30
CA GLU A 32 10.68 -2.32 -1.96
C GLU A 32 9.22 -2.76 -2.02
N LEU A 33 8.45 -2.28 -2.99
CA LEU A 33 7.07 -2.69 -3.21
C LEU A 33 6.98 -4.17 -3.60
N ALA A 34 7.86 -4.62 -4.49
CA ALA A 34 7.92 -6.02 -4.90
C ALA A 34 8.26 -6.95 -3.71
N LEU A 35 9.23 -6.57 -2.86
CA LEU A 35 9.55 -7.30 -1.63
C LEU A 35 8.38 -7.30 -0.64
N LEU A 36 7.72 -6.17 -0.47
CA LEU A 36 6.56 -6.06 0.41
C LEU A 36 5.41 -6.98 -0.03
N ARG A 37 5.14 -7.03 -1.34
CA ARG A 37 4.15 -7.97 -1.91
C ARG A 37 4.55 -9.42 -1.68
N TYR A 38 5.82 -9.76 -1.92
CA TYR A 38 6.33 -11.09 -1.65
C TYR A 38 6.08 -11.51 -0.18
N VAL A 39 6.40 -10.64 0.78
CA VAL A 39 6.15 -10.91 2.21
C VAL A 39 4.66 -11.03 2.50
N ALA A 40 3.81 -10.22 1.89
CA ALA A 40 2.36 -10.29 2.08
C ALA A 40 1.74 -11.58 1.52
N GLU A 41 2.30 -12.13 0.45
CA GLU A 41 1.85 -13.37 -0.19
C GLU A 41 2.35 -14.63 0.54
N GLN A 42 3.60 -14.61 0.99
CA GLN A 42 4.20 -15.77 1.67
C GLN A 42 3.80 -15.89 3.15
N GLY A 43 3.26 -14.82 3.75
CA GLY A 43 3.05 -14.73 5.19
C GLY A 43 4.35 -14.41 5.94
N PRO A 44 4.45 -14.73 7.25
CA PRO A 44 5.64 -14.41 8.02
C PRO A 44 6.89 -15.11 7.47
N VAL A 45 7.90 -14.33 7.08
CA VAL A 45 9.17 -14.84 6.53
C VAL A 45 10.38 -14.33 7.29
N SER A 46 11.39 -15.17 7.42
CA SER A 46 12.71 -14.76 7.89
C SER A 46 13.51 -14.05 6.78
N VAL A 47 14.54 -13.30 7.17
CA VAL A 47 15.46 -12.70 6.18
C VAL A 47 16.10 -13.77 5.28
N ALA A 48 16.48 -14.92 5.84
CA ALA A 48 17.06 -16.02 5.07
C ALA A 48 16.08 -16.49 3.98
N ARG A 49 14.82 -16.72 4.32
CA ARG A 49 13.81 -17.16 3.36
C ARG A 49 13.50 -16.09 2.31
N ALA A 50 13.50 -14.81 2.68
CA ALA A 50 13.34 -13.72 1.72
C ALA A 50 14.52 -13.62 0.76
N VAL A 51 15.74 -13.92 1.21
CA VAL A 51 16.94 -13.97 0.34
C VAL A 51 16.86 -15.15 -0.62
N GLU A 52 16.49 -16.33 -0.15
CA GLU A 52 16.39 -17.55 -0.97
C GLU A 52 15.28 -17.45 -2.05
N GLY A 53 14.14 -16.88 -1.71
CA GLY A 53 13.06 -16.67 -2.69
C GLY A 53 13.24 -15.38 -3.47
N PHE A 54 12.90 -14.28 -2.90
CA PHE A 54 12.89 -12.96 -3.57
C PHE A 54 14.28 -12.47 -4.00
N GLY A 55 15.28 -12.63 -3.13
CA GLY A 55 16.64 -12.15 -3.39
C GLY A 55 17.33 -12.93 -4.52
N ALA A 56 17.21 -14.26 -4.52
CA ALA A 56 17.85 -15.12 -5.50
C ALA A 56 17.33 -14.86 -6.93
N GLU A 57 16.01 -14.71 -7.08
CA GLU A 57 15.38 -14.39 -8.38
C GLU A 57 15.86 -13.07 -8.99
N ARG A 58 16.28 -12.13 -8.16
CA ARG A 58 16.66 -10.76 -8.55
C ARG A 58 18.16 -10.49 -8.43
N GLY A 59 18.96 -11.47 -8.08
CA GLY A 59 20.41 -11.32 -7.89
C GLY A 59 20.76 -10.35 -6.73
N LEU A 60 19.93 -10.25 -5.71
CA LEU A 60 20.13 -9.33 -4.59
C LEU A 60 20.94 -9.97 -3.47
N ALA A 61 21.94 -9.25 -2.98
CA ALA A 61 22.71 -9.68 -1.82
C ALA A 61 21.85 -9.69 -0.54
N ARG A 62 22.22 -10.56 0.42
CA ARG A 62 21.54 -10.65 1.73
C ARG A 62 21.44 -9.30 2.45
N SER A 63 22.52 -8.51 2.42
CA SER A 63 22.56 -7.17 3.03
C SER A 63 21.55 -6.22 2.40
N THR A 64 21.35 -6.30 1.09
CA THR A 64 20.37 -5.50 0.35
C THR A 64 18.95 -5.86 0.78
N VAL A 65 18.62 -7.15 0.80
CA VAL A 65 17.30 -7.63 1.23
C VAL A 65 17.01 -7.22 2.67
N LEU A 66 17.95 -7.41 3.59
CA LEU A 66 17.82 -6.99 4.98
C LEU A 66 17.59 -5.50 5.11
N THR A 67 18.36 -4.67 4.41
CA THR A 67 18.20 -3.21 4.42
C THR A 67 16.81 -2.80 3.91
N MET A 68 16.32 -3.44 2.86
CA MET A 68 14.97 -3.17 2.33
C MET A 68 13.89 -3.57 3.34
N MET A 69 14.00 -4.73 4.00
CA MET A 69 13.06 -5.18 5.03
C MET A 69 13.04 -4.22 6.24
N ASP A 70 14.21 -3.75 6.69
CA ASP A 70 14.30 -2.79 7.79
C ASP A 70 13.75 -1.41 7.41
N ARG A 71 13.95 -0.96 6.18
CA ARG A 71 13.34 0.27 5.67
C ARG A 71 11.81 0.16 5.61
N LEU A 72 11.29 -0.95 5.09
CA LEU A 72 9.84 -1.21 5.05
C LEU A 72 9.25 -1.27 6.46
N ARG A 73 9.96 -1.86 7.41
CA ARG A 73 9.55 -1.86 8.83
C ARG A 73 9.56 -0.45 9.42
N ALA A 74 10.60 0.32 9.20
CA ALA A 74 10.71 1.70 9.68
C ALA A 74 9.62 2.61 9.09
N LYS A 75 9.16 2.33 7.87
CA LYS A 75 8.04 3.00 7.21
C LYS A 75 6.66 2.48 7.66
N GLY A 76 6.60 1.47 8.55
CA GLY A 76 5.35 0.88 9.05
C GLY A 76 4.65 -0.08 8.08
N HIS A 77 5.35 -0.54 7.03
CA HIS A 77 4.80 -1.49 6.05
C HIS A 77 5.04 -2.95 6.43
N LEU A 78 6.04 -3.23 7.27
CA LEU A 78 6.31 -4.54 7.83
C LEU A 78 6.33 -4.49 9.35
N GLU A 79 5.86 -5.56 9.96
CA GLU A 79 6.04 -5.87 11.37
C GLU A 79 7.12 -6.93 11.53
N ARG A 80 7.77 -6.95 12.70
CA ARG A 80 8.77 -7.95 13.03
C ARG A 80 8.46 -8.58 14.38
N ARG A 81 8.41 -9.90 14.40
CA ARG A 81 8.24 -10.70 15.63
C ARG A 81 9.35 -11.73 15.75
N ARG A 82 9.71 -12.10 16.97
CA ARG A 82 10.67 -13.16 17.23
C ARG A 82 9.93 -14.48 17.46
N VAL A 83 10.20 -15.47 16.61
CA VAL A 83 9.59 -16.81 16.69
C VAL A 83 10.72 -17.84 16.67
N GLY A 84 10.81 -18.67 17.71
CA GLY A 84 11.86 -19.68 17.82
C GLY A 84 13.28 -19.14 17.75
N GLY A 85 13.52 -17.94 18.30
CA GLY A 85 14.84 -17.29 18.26
C GLY A 85 15.15 -16.53 16.97
N VAL A 86 14.35 -16.66 15.92
CA VAL A 86 14.54 -16.03 14.61
C VAL A 86 13.54 -14.89 14.43
N PHE A 87 14.00 -13.79 13.86
CA PHE A 87 13.11 -12.70 13.47
C PHE A 87 12.33 -13.05 12.21
N GLN A 88 11.02 -12.93 12.30
CA GLN A 88 10.09 -13.07 11.18
C GLN A 88 9.42 -11.73 10.89
N TYR A 89 9.26 -11.44 9.62
CA TYR A 89 8.63 -10.24 9.11
C TYR A 89 7.32 -10.60 8.45
N SER A 90 6.30 -9.81 8.70
CA SER A 90 4.97 -9.97 8.12
C SER A 90 4.42 -8.62 7.68
N SER A 91 3.58 -8.63 6.66
CA SER A 91 2.83 -7.44 6.27
C SER A 91 1.49 -7.40 7.01
N PRO A 92 1.11 -6.26 7.62
CA PRO A 92 -0.22 -6.10 8.20
C PRO A 92 -1.31 -5.96 7.13
N ARG A 93 -0.93 -5.77 5.86
CA ARG A 93 -1.83 -5.59 4.72
C ARG A 93 -1.70 -6.77 3.75
N SER A 94 -2.82 -7.14 3.14
CA SER A 94 -2.82 -8.12 2.05
C SER A 94 -2.14 -7.58 0.78
N SER A 95 -1.67 -8.47 -0.08
CA SER A 95 -1.10 -8.10 -1.39
C SER A 95 -2.07 -7.27 -2.23
N GLY A 96 -3.37 -7.58 -2.19
CA GLY A 96 -4.40 -6.82 -2.90
C GLY A 96 -4.59 -5.39 -2.37
N GLU A 97 -4.50 -5.19 -1.06
CA GLU A 97 -4.56 -3.85 -0.45
C GLU A 97 -3.33 -3.01 -0.80
N LEU A 98 -2.16 -3.65 -0.81
CA LEU A 98 -0.92 -2.99 -1.24
C LEU A 98 -0.99 -2.54 -2.69
N LEU A 99 -1.50 -3.40 -3.57
CA LEU A 99 -1.67 -3.08 -4.99
C LEU A 99 -2.66 -1.94 -5.20
N ARG A 100 -3.82 -1.98 -4.54
CA ARG A 100 -4.80 -0.88 -4.60
C ARG A 100 -4.20 0.44 -4.13
N GLY A 101 -3.43 0.44 -3.05
CA GLY A 101 -2.73 1.62 -2.55
C GLY A 101 -1.69 2.16 -3.54
N ALA A 102 -0.96 1.28 -4.23
CA ALA A 102 -0.01 1.67 -5.27
C ALA A 102 -0.71 2.29 -6.48
N VAL A 103 -1.80 1.69 -6.96
CA VAL A 103 -2.63 2.23 -8.06
C VAL A 103 -3.20 3.59 -7.69
N HIS A 104 -3.78 3.73 -6.50
CA HIS A 104 -4.29 5.02 -6.02
C HIS A 104 -3.20 6.09 -6.02
N SER A 105 -2.04 5.78 -5.44
CA SER A 105 -0.90 6.71 -5.39
C SER A 105 -0.39 7.10 -6.78
N PHE A 106 -0.40 6.17 -7.73
CA PHE A 106 -0.02 6.43 -9.12
C PHE A 106 -1.01 7.38 -9.80
N VAL A 107 -2.31 7.13 -9.66
CA VAL A 107 -3.35 8.00 -10.23
C VAL A 107 -3.25 9.42 -9.68
N GLU A 108 -3.14 9.55 -8.35
CA GLU A 108 -3.08 10.86 -7.70
C GLU A 108 -1.79 11.64 -8.02
N LYS A 109 -0.64 10.96 -8.00
CA LYS A 109 0.66 11.63 -8.12
C LYS A 109 1.17 11.78 -9.55
N THR A 110 0.81 10.84 -10.42
CA THR A 110 1.35 10.79 -11.78
C THR A 110 0.33 11.24 -12.81
N LEU A 111 -0.96 10.97 -12.56
CA LEU A 111 -2.05 11.32 -13.47
C LEU A 111 -2.90 12.50 -12.98
N ASP A 112 -2.49 13.19 -11.91
CA ASP A 112 -3.23 14.32 -11.33
C ASP A 112 -4.72 14.01 -11.07
N GLY A 113 -5.02 12.77 -10.63
CA GLY A 113 -6.37 12.28 -10.40
C GLY A 113 -7.18 11.98 -11.69
N SER A 114 -6.60 12.18 -12.88
CA SER A 114 -7.27 11.90 -14.16
C SER A 114 -6.97 10.50 -14.66
N LEU A 115 -8.01 9.72 -14.95
CA LEU A 115 -7.86 8.40 -15.56
C LEU A 115 -7.71 8.43 -17.10
N SER A 116 -7.92 9.60 -17.73
CA SER A 116 -7.85 9.74 -19.20
C SER A 116 -6.55 9.22 -19.82
N PRO A 117 -5.35 9.57 -19.29
CA PRO A 117 -4.11 9.06 -19.90
C PRO A 117 -3.99 7.55 -19.79
N PHE A 118 -4.51 6.96 -18.73
CA PHE A 118 -4.51 5.51 -18.54
C PHE A 118 -5.45 4.81 -19.54
N VAL A 119 -6.63 5.37 -19.76
CA VAL A 119 -7.59 4.85 -20.76
C VAL A 119 -7.01 4.95 -22.17
N SER A 120 -6.38 6.09 -22.52
CA SER A 120 -5.70 6.25 -23.81
C SER A 120 -4.60 5.21 -24.02
N TYR A 121 -3.79 4.96 -23.00
CA TYR A 121 -2.77 3.91 -23.03
C TYR A 121 -3.37 2.52 -23.29
N LEU A 122 -4.49 2.18 -22.64
CA LEU A 122 -5.16 0.89 -22.88
C LEU A 122 -5.63 0.75 -24.32
N VAL A 123 -6.14 1.82 -24.92
CA VAL A 123 -6.64 1.81 -26.31
C VAL A 123 -5.50 1.74 -27.34
N GLU A 124 -4.39 2.43 -27.08
CA GLU A 124 -3.34 2.64 -28.07
C GLU A 124 -2.20 1.60 -27.97
N SER A 125 -1.91 1.12 -26.77
CA SER A 125 -0.64 0.44 -26.51
C SER A 125 -0.76 -0.87 -25.74
N ALA A 126 -1.87 -1.15 -25.07
CA ALA A 126 -1.99 -2.35 -24.26
C ALA A 126 -2.51 -3.54 -25.10
N GLU A 127 -1.82 -4.66 -25.01
CA GLU A 127 -2.36 -5.94 -25.46
C GLU A 127 -3.36 -6.45 -24.41
N VAL A 128 -4.62 -6.03 -24.54
CA VAL A 128 -5.71 -6.45 -23.66
C VAL A 128 -6.37 -7.68 -24.27
N SER A 129 -6.40 -8.78 -23.55
CA SER A 129 -7.10 -9.99 -23.97
C SER A 129 -8.62 -9.82 -23.90
N ASP A 130 -9.35 -10.60 -24.68
CA ASP A 130 -10.82 -10.60 -24.66
C ASP A 130 -11.39 -10.87 -23.27
N GLN A 131 -10.72 -11.67 -22.48
CA GLN A 131 -11.10 -11.98 -21.10
C GLN A 131 -10.95 -10.77 -20.17
N GLU A 132 -9.85 -10.04 -20.29
CA GLU A 132 -9.62 -8.80 -19.51
C GLU A 132 -10.58 -7.69 -19.94
N LEU A 133 -10.88 -7.60 -21.23
CA LEU A 133 -11.86 -6.65 -21.75
C LEU A 133 -13.25 -6.92 -21.17
N ALA A 134 -13.71 -8.18 -21.17
CA ALA A 134 -14.98 -8.56 -20.57
C ALA A 134 -15.03 -8.28 -19.05
N GLU A 135 -13.91 -8.41 -18.34
CA GLU A 135 -13.81 -8.05 -16.94
C GLU A 135 -13.91 -6.54 -16.72
N LEU A 136 -13.23 -5.75 -17.54
CA LEU A 136 -13.31 -4.27 -17.51
C LEU A 136 -14.74 -3.79 -17.75
N GLU A 137 -15.44 -4.33 -18.73
CA GLU A 137 -16.85 -4.01 -19.01
C GLU A 137 -17.76 -4.29 -17.81
N ARG A 138 -17.57 -5.45 -17.16
CA ARG A 138 -18.30 -5.81 -15.94
C ARG A 138 -18.04 -4.85 -14.80
N LEU A 139 -16.78 -4.44 -14.60
CA LEU A 139 -16.42 -3.48 -13.55
C LEU A 139 -16.98 -2.09 -13.82
N ILE A 140 -16.98 -1.63 -15.07
CA ILE A 140 -17.60 -0.37 -15.49
C ILE A 140 -19.12 -0.40 -15.25
N ALA A 141 -19.79 -1.48 -15.59
CA ALA A 141 -21.23 -1.64 -15.32
C ALA A 141 -21.52 -1.57 -13.82
N LYS A 142 -20.69 -2.19 -12.99
CA LYS A 142 -20.80 -2.10 -11.53
C LYS A 142 -20.61 -0.68 -10.99
N LEU A 143 -19.65 0.07 -11.54
CA LEU A 143 -19.45 1.48 -11.16
C LEU A 143 -20.66 2.36 -11.51
N HIS A 144 -21.28 2.11 -12.66
CA HIS A 144 -22.51 2.82 -13.06
C HIS A 144 -23.67 2.53 -12.08
N SER A 145 -23.84 1.28 -11.67
CA SER A 145 -24.86 0.89 -10.70
C SER A 145 -24.68 1.58 -9.36
N GLN A 146 -23.43 1.63 -8.86
CA GLN A 146 -23.12 2.28 -7.57
C GLN A 146 -23.33 3.79 -7.57
N ARG A 147 -23.27 4.45 -8.73
CA ARG A 147 -23.54 5.90 -8.86
C ARG A 147 -25.03 6.24 -8.97
N GLN A 148 -25.87 5.26 -9.20
CA GLN A 148 -27.31 5.44 -9.36
C GLN A 148 -28.10 5.13 -8.09
N GLU A 149 -27.45 4.59 -7.05
CA GLU A 149 -28.05 4.47 -5.73
C GLU A 149 -27.93 5.82 -5.01
N PRO A 150 -29.08 6.46 -4.62
CA PRO A 150 -29.10 7.75 -3.92
C PRO A 150 -28.62 7.65 -2.48
#